data_b996ac82c2886ef0b56219542d3c8961
#
_entry.id   b996ac82c2886ef0b56219542d3c8961
#
_cell.length_a   1.000
_cell.length_b   1.000
_cell.length_c   1.000
_cell.angle_alpha   90.00
_cell.angle_beta   90.00
_cell.angle_gamma   90.00
#
_symmetry.space_group_name_H-M   'P 1'
#
loop_
_entity.id
_entity.type
_entity.pdbx_description
1 polymer ?
#
loop_
_entity_poly.entity_id
_entity_poly.type
_entity_poly.pdbx_seq_one_letter_code
_entity_poly.pdbx_strand_id
1 'polypeptide(L)'
;MRRFLILLLLSCGTVLWAQPTAGNPELGDSETYGYLYCHRSEHGGWPAFALSQDGIHFHDLLCGDSVFPAASEDRVRGSAPFLCRAQDGGFLLAARSGDTGIDLYRSRDLIDWDRVVSLSFPAGYALGDARILWDRTHGSRGSYLVYFPLLAPGWGNHKCLFGVWADESLSGWSTPQRLADWGFGLQDASLYPLDGGGYVALLQTEEGGMQVSRAAVPAGPWAEPAELGSAESGPKDGPTAFRLAGSPGWQVGYAIPGGNPTNGYRLVTVDDAFTEMRRPQYLEGVYGPDKGCFLRISEAEYNRLQAWSDAAEPDHLAPSVHNPAFPGLHADPEVLYSEQTGRYYIYPTTDGAFGWHNHDFKCFSSSDLVHWKDEGVILDLKDLDWGKEYAWAPCIIEKKVGEAYRYYYYFVANKSVGVAVADRPEGPFRDALGRPLLSQEDIGAPNQVIDPDVFRDPATGKYYLYWGNSYLWMAELADDMVSLVPGTMHELIPRARIGEYHYLEGTYVFERNGLYYFMWSENITRSARYCIRYLISDSPTAFVRNGQPARVEEQIILQQDPSLQIFGTGHNSVLNIPGTDDWYMVYHRFTRPEGIKMGLSGGYNREICIDPLYFNPDGTIVPVQPTL
;
A
#
# COMPACT_ATOMS: atom_id res chain seq x y z
N MET A 1 9.38 -47.09 -25.00
CA MET A 1 10.25 -46.20 -24.22
C MET A 1 11.12 -45.39 -25.17
N ARG A 2 10.69 -44.21 -25.56
CA ARG A 2 11.52 -43.30 -26.35
C ARG A 2 12.29 -42.44 -25.35
N ARG A 3 13.62 -42.51 -25.38
CA ARG A 3 14.51 -41.65 -24.59
C ARG A 3 14.40 -40.23 -25.15
N PHE A 4 13.95 -39.29 -24.32
CA PHE A 4 13.96 -37.88 -24.64
C PHE A 4 15.35 -37.32 -24.37
N LEU A 5 15.96 -36.74 -25.39
CA LEU A 5 17.20 -35.99 -25.26
C LEU A 5 16.82 -34.52 -25.05
N ILE A 6 16.92 -34.03 -23.81
CA ILE A 6 16.86 -32.61 -23.52
C ILE A 6 18.24 -32.05 -23.80
N LEU A 7 18.37 -31.15 -24.77
CA LEU A 7 19.62 -30.42 -24.99
C LEU A 7 19.70 -29.30 -23.95
N LEU A 8 20.46 -29.52 -22.88
CA LEU A 8 20.84 -28.52 -21.91
C LEU A 8 22.03 -27.74 -22.49
N LEU A 9 21.81 -26.50 -22.88
CA LEU A 9 22.89 -25.56 -23.14
C LEU A 9 23.29 -24.92 -21.79
N LEU A 10 24.37 -25.46 -21.21
CA LEU A 10 24.98 -24.95 -19.99
C LEU A 10 26.02 -23.88 -20.35
N SER A 11 25.79 -22.64 -19.98
CA SER A 11 26.87 -21.64 -19.87
C SER A 11 27.32 -21.59 -18.40
N CYS A 12 28.42 -22.22 -18.09
CA CYS A 12 28.96 -22.34 -16.74
C CYS A 12 30.05 -21.30 -16.50
N GLY A 13 29.79 -20.35 -15.60
CA GLY A 13 30.82 -19.54 -14.96
C GLY A 13 31.22 -20.22 -13.62
N THR A 14 32.45 -20.67 -13.48
CA THR A 14 32.92 -21.30 -12.24
C THR A 14 33.28 -20.27 -11.18
N VAL A 15 32.47 -20.16 -10.14
CA VAL A 15 32.80 -19.44 -8.90
C VAL A 15 32.95 -20.49 -7.77
N LEU A 16 34.07 -20.46 -7.08
CA LEU A 16 34.35 -21.35 -5.92
C LEU A 16 33.60 -20.89 -4.68
N TRP A 17 32.77 -21.76 -4.11
CA TRP A 17 31.88 -21.51 -2.99
C TRP A 17 32.27 -22.25 -1.71
N ALA A 18 32.01 -21.66 -0.54
CA ALA A 18 32.27 -22.27 0.76
C ALA A 18 31.29 -23.40 1.10
N GLN A 19 31.69 -24.37 1.92
CA GLN A 19 30.88 -25.55 2.27
C GLN A 19 29.71 -25.18 3.21
N PRO A 20 28.49 -25.71 2.97
CA PRO A 20 27.31 -25.37 3.74
C PRO A 20 27.14 -26.18 5.02
N THR A 21 26.48 -25.55 6.02
CA THR A 21 25.95 -26.23 7.21
C THR A 21 24.49 -26.66 6.92
N ALA A 22 24.14 -27.91 7.23
CA ALA A 22 22.82 -28.49 7.00
C ALA A 22 21.78 -27.83 7.96
N GLY A 23 21.20 -26.69 7.59
CA GLY A 23 20.13 -26.00 8.27
C GLY A 23 18.93 -25.68 7.36
N ASN A 24 17.84 -25.19 7.94
CA ASN A 24 16.77 -24.60 7.14
C ASN A 24 17.24 -23.24 6.62
N PRO A 25 17.22 -22.99 5.29
CA PRO A 25 17.61 -21.70 4.77
C PRO A 25 16.61 -20.57 5.12
N GLU A 26 15.37 -20.90 5.48
CA GLU A 26 14.38 -19.93 5.89
C GLU A 26 14.65 -19.39 7.30
N LEU A 27 14.45 -18.06 7.50
CA LEU A 27 14.59 -17.43 8.81
C LEU A 27 13.50 -17.88 9.77
N GLY A 28 13.91 -18.18 11.03
CA GLY A 28 12.98 -18.35 12.13
C GLY A 28 12.34 -17.03 12.56
N ASP A 29 11.29 -17.11 13.40
CA ASP A 29 10.56 -15.92 13.87
C ASP A 29 11.48 -14.91 14.58
N SER A 30 12.43 -15.38 15.39
CA SER A 30 13.37 -14.53 16.14
C SER A 30 14.45 -13.87 15.25
N GLU A 31 14.65 -14.35 14.05
CA GLU A 31 15.62 -13.82 13.08
C GLU A 31 14.96 -12.91 12.05
N THR A 32 13.62 -12.95 11.95
CA THR A 32 12.83 -12.14 11.03
C THR A 32 12.69 -10.72 11.56
N TYR A 33 13.21 -9.76 10.83
CA TYR A 33 13.03 -8.34 11.10
C TYR A 33 11.97 -7.71 10.18
N GLY A 34 11.86 -8.22 8.95
CA GLY A 34 10.93 -7.70 7.97
C GLY A 34 10.67 -8.70 6.83
N TYR A 35 10.04 -8.19 5.81
CA TYR A 35 9.56 -8.95 4.65
C TYR A 35 9.97 -8.24 3.37
N LEU A 36 10.41 -9.02 2.41
CA LEU A 36 10.67 -8.60 1.04
C LEU A 36 9.58 -9.15 0.13
N TYR A 37 8.90 -8.29 -0.60
CA TYR A 37 8.04 -8.66 -1.72
C TYR A 37 8.83 -8.50 -3.02
N CYS A 38 9.04 -9.61 -3.72
CA CYS A 38 9.65 -9.64 -5.04
C CYS A 38 8.56 -9.88 -6.07
N HIS A 39 8.38 -8.96 -7.00
CA HIS A 39 7.25 -8.99 -7.92
C HIS A 39 7.61 -8.44 -9.30
N ARG A 40 6.69 -8.56 -10.23
CA ARG A 40 6.69 -7.79 -11.46
C ARG A 40 5.88 -6.52 -11.22
N SER A 41 6.47 -5.36 -11.44
CA SER A 41 5.73 -4.11 -11.45
C SER A 41 5.01 -3.93 -12.81
N GLU A 42 3.75 -3.55 -12.78
CA GLU A 42 3.01 -3.19 -14.01
C GLU A 42 3.60 -1.97 -14.73
N HIS A 43 4.42 -1.17 -14.05
CA HIS A 43 5.15 -0.04 -14.62
C HIS A 43 6.46 -0.43 -15.31
N GLY A 44 6.73 -1.72 -15.43
CA GLY A 44 7.85 -2.26 -16.21
C GLY A 44 9.08 -2.67 -15.40
N GLY A 45 9.07 -2.51 -14.09
CA GLY A 45 10.14 -3.01 -13.23
C GLY A 45 10.08 -4.54 -13.11
N TRP A 46 11.18 -5.23 -13.45
CA TRP A 46 11.30 -6.68 -13.28
C TRP A 46 12.74 -7.11 -13.00
N PRO A 47 12.98 -7.89 -11.94
CA PRO A 47 12.12 -7.99 -10.77
C PRO A 47 12.11 -6.66 -10.00
N ALA A 48 11.00 -6.32 -9.40
CA ALA A 48 10.86 -5.18 -8.50
C ALA A 48 10.80 -5.66 -7.06
N PHE A 49 11.28 -4.83 -6.13
CA PHE A 49 11.29 -5.14 -4.71
C PHE A 49 10.52 -4.11 -3.91
N ALA A 50 9.79 -4.59 -2.89
CA ALA A 50 9.21 -3.74 -1.86
C ALA A 50 9.50 -4.33 -0.48
N LEU A 51 9.69 -3.47 0.53
CA LEU A 51 10.01 -3.85 1.91
C LEU A 51 8.85 -3.56 2.85
N SER A 52 8.73 -4.39 3.90
CA SER A 52 7.81 -4.21 5.00
C SER A 52 8.43 -4.70 6.30
N GLN A 53 8.11 -4.07 7.43
CA GLN A 53 8.46 -4.60 8.75
C GLN A 53 7.37 -5.50 9.33
N ASP A 54 6.11 -5.26 8.97
CA ASP A 54 4.95 -5.99 9.51
C ASP A 54 4.37 -7.05 8.56
N GLY A 55 4.80 -7.08 7.29
CA GLY A 55 4.31 -7.99 6.26
C GLY A 55 2.94 -7.61 5.69
N ILE A 56 2.46 -6.41 5.95
CA ILE A 56 1.18 -5.87 5.49
C ILE A 56 1.39 -4.56 4.73
N HIS A 57 2.11 -3.62 5.33
CA HIS A 57 2.41 -2.30 4.78
C HIS A 57 3.80 -2.33 4.15
N PHE A 58 3.83 -2.26 2.85
CA PHE A 58 5.06 -2.29 2.06
C PHE A 58 5.39 -0.90 1.52
N HIS A 59 6.64 -0.70 1.15
CA HIS A 59 7.07 0.43 0.34
C HIS A 59 8.02 -0.07 -0.75
N ASP A 60 7.86 0.46 -1.95
CA ASP A 60 8.69 0.09 -3.09
C ASP A 60 10.13 0.56 -2.91
N LEU A 61 11.07 -0.29 -3.31
CA LEU A 61 12.45 0.11 -3.55
C LEU A 61 12.61 0.62 -4.98
N LEU A 62 13.50 1.56 -5.21
CA LEU A 62 13.76 2.16 -6.54
C LEU A 62 12.47 2.66 -7.21
N CYS A 63 11.47 3.08 -6.43
CA CYS A 63 10.17 3.52 -6.93
C CYS A 63 9.49 2.47 -7.83
N GLY A 64 9.61 1.18 -7.51
CA GLY A 64 9.04 0.07 -8.29
C GLY A 64 9.79 -0.26 -9.58
N ASP A 65 10.98 0.30 -9.79
CA ASP A 65 11.82 -0.07 -10.94
C ASP A 65 12.53 -1.41 -10.70
N SER A 66 13.15 -1.93 -11.75
CA SER A 66 13.89 -3.20 -11.69
C SER A 66 15.11 -3.10 -10.78
N VAL A 67 15.32 -4.12 -9.96
CA VAL A 67 16.57 -4.28 -9.18
C VAL A 67 17.74 -4.70 -10.05
N PHE A 68 17.51 -5.10 -11.30
CA PHE A 68 18.59 -5.37 -12.23
C PHE A 68 19.13 -4.07 -12.84
N PRO A 69 20.44 -3.99 -13.12
CA PRO A 69 21.05 -2.80 -13.70
C PRO A 69 20.36 -2.34 -14.99
N ALA A 70 20.29 -1.05 -15.23
CA ALA A 70 19.63 -0.45 -16.40
C ALA A 70 20.15 -1.01 -17.75
N ALA A 71 21.43 -1.42 -17.81
CA ALA A 71 22.03 -2.02 -18.99
C ALA A 71 21.74 -3.52 -19.16
N SER A 72 21.07 -4.17 -18.20
CA SER A 72 20.78 -5.60 -18.28
C SER A 72 19.64 -5.87 -19.26
N GLU A 73 19.89 -6.76 -20.22
CA GLU A 73 18.85 -7.25 -21.13
C GLU A 73 17.77 -8.07 -20.40
N ASP A 74 18.07 -8.51 -19.19
CA ASP A 74 17.17 -9.34 -18.39
C ASP A 74 16.06 -8.55 -17.70
N ARG A 75 16.17 -7.21 -17.61
CA ARG A 75 15.13 -6.34 -17.01
C ARG A 75 13.72 -6.49 -17.58
N VAL A 76 13.58 -6.92 -18.80
CA VAL A 76 12.31 -7.01 -19.54
C VAL A 76 11.81 -8.42 -19.77
N ARG A 77 12.43 -9.44 -19.17
CA ARG A 77 12.15 -10.84 -19.53
C ARG A 77 11.14 -11.56 -18.67
N GLY A 78 10.50 -10.88 -17.72
CA GLY A 78 9.92 -11.65 -16.64
C GLY A 78 8.45 -11.96 -16.69
N SER A 79 8.20 -13.21 -16.37
CA SER A 79 6.98 -13.63 -15.70
C SER A 79 7.09 -13.38 -14.18
N ALA A 80 6.18 -13.93 -13.37
CA ALA A 80 6.28 -13.83 -11.91
C ALA A 80 7.65 -14.28 -11.39
N PRO A 81 8.45 -13.42 -10.74
CA PRO A 81 9.72 -13.82 -10.13
C PRO A 81 9.44 -14.59 -8.84
N PHE A 82 10.26 -15.60 -8.56
CA PHE A 82 10.16 -16.35 -7.32
C PHE A 82 11.51 -16.51 -6.63
N LEU A 83 11.62 -15.98 -5.42
CA LEU A 83 12.81 -16.02 -4.58
C LEU A 83 12.78 -17.19 -3.60
N CYS A 84 13.94 -17.77 -3.33
CA CYS A 84 14.18 -18.58 -2.14
C CYS A 84 15.58 -18.31 -1.57
N ARG A 85 15.76 -18.61 -0.29
CA ARG A 85 17.10 -18.64 0.32
C ARG A 85 17.88 -19.85 -0.17
N ALA A 86 19.15 -19.63 -0.47
CA ALA A 86 20.06 -20.70 -0.83
C ALA A 86 20.71 -21.34 0.41
N GLN A 87 21.14 -22.58 0.30
CA GLN A 87 21.77 -23.33 1.39
C GLN A 87 23.09 -22.72 1.88
N ASP A 88 23.74 -21.89 1.08
CA ASP A 88 24.98 -21.18 1.42
C ASP A 88 24.75 -19.79 2.01
N GLY A 89 23.51 -19.45 2.34
CA GLY A 89 23.12 -18.15 2.88
C GLY A 89 22.89 -17.05 1.85
N GLY A 90 23.04 -17.34 0.53
CA GLY A 90 22.65 -16.45 -0.56
C GLY A 90 21.18 -16.60 -0.95
N PHE A 91 20.85 -16.17 -2.17
CA PHE A 91 19.50 -16.16 -2.70
C PHE A 91 19.46 -16.71 -4.12
N LEU A 92 18.35 -17.36 -4.47
CA LEU A 92 18.05 -17.81 -5.82
C LEU A 92 16.74 -17.21 -6.27
N LEU A 93 16.69 -16.76 -7.51
CA LEU A 93 15.50 -16.28 -8.17
C LEU A 93 15.22 -17.14 -9.40
N ALA A 94 14.01 -17.68 -9.50
CA ALA A 94 13.53 -18.41 -10.66
C ALA A 94 12.48 -17.59 -11.40
N ALA A 95 12.53 -17.59 -12.72
CA ALA A 95 11.52 -16.98 -13.55
C ALA A 95 11.39 -17.67 -14.90
N ARG A 96 10.19 -17.67 -15.46
CA ARG A 96 9.95 -18.12 -16.83
C ARG A 96 10.53 -17.10 -17.81
N SER A 97 11.26 -17.61 -18.80
CA SER A 97 11.88 -16.82 -19.87
C SER A 97 11.27 -17.20 -21.22
N GLY A 98 10.40 -16.34 -21.73
CA GLY A 98 9.60 -16.65 -22.92
C GLY A 98 8.62 -17.82 -22.69
N ASP A 99 8.24 -18.52 -23.75
CA ASP A 99 7.24 -19.59 -23.69
C ASP A 99 7.82 -20.96 -23.28
N THR A 100 9.12 -21.14 -23.45
CA THR A 100 9.77 -22.44 -23.30
C THR A 100 11.05 -22.40 -22.47
N GLY A 101 11.35 -21.28 -21.80
CA GLY A 101 12.57 -21.10 -21.02
C GLY A 101 12.30 -20.86 -19.54
N ILE A 102 13.30 -21.20 -18.71
CA ILE A 102 13.37 -20.83 -17.29
C ILE A 102 14.78 -20.35 -17.02
N ASP A 103 14.92 -19.13 -16.50
CA ASP A 103 16.18 -18.57 -16.06
C ASP A 103 16.27 -18.60 -14.53
N LEU A 104 17.46 -18.95 -14.03
CA LEU A 104 17.80 -18.87 -12.61
C LEU A 104 18.90 -17.86 -12.40
N TYR A 105 18.69 -17.02 -11.42
CA TYR A 105 19.63 -15.99 -10.98
C TYR A 105 20.08 -16.28 -9.55
N ARG A 106 21.26 -15.84 -9.21
CA ARG A 106 21.84 -15.97 -7.87
C ARG A 106 22.36 -14.63 -7.38
N SER A 107 22.14 -14.36 -6.10
CA SER A 107 22.66 -13.20 -5.39
C SER A 107 23.18 -13.61 -4.01
N ARG A 108 24.12 -12.82 -3.46
CA ARG A 108 24.54 -12.94 -2.06
C ARG A 108 23.92 -11.90 -1.15
N ASP A 109 23.40 -10.84 -1.74
CA ASP A 109 22.99 -9.64 -1.02
C ASP A 109 21.64 -9.07 -1.45
N LEU A 110 20.95 -9.73 -2.41
CA LEU A 110 19.71 -9.27 -3.04
C LEU A 110 19.89 -8.07 -3.99
N ILE A 111 21.08 -7.54 -4.15
CA ILE A 111 21.38 -6.37 -4.97
C ILE A 111 22.05 -6.78 -6.28
N ASP A 112 23.16 -7.51 -6.16
CA ASP A 112 23.91 -7.97 -7.31
C ASP A 112 23.45 -9.37 -7.73
N TRP A 113 23.03 -9.51 -8.98
CA TRP A 113 22.45 -10.73 -9.53
C TRP A 113 23.19 -11.25 -10.74
N ASP A 114 23.57 -12.52 -10.69
CA ASP A 114 24.14 -13.24 -11.80
C ASP A 114 23.16 -14.29 -12.33
N ARG A 115 22.92 -14.31 -13.63
CA ARG A 115 22.21 -15.43 -14.27
C ARG A 115 23.11 -16.66 -14.30
N VAL A 116 22.72 -17.70 -13.55
CA VAL A 116 23.56 -18.89 -13.35
C VAL A 116 23.14 -20.08 -14.22
N VAL A 117 21.86 -20.16 -14.59
CA VAL A 117 21.32 -21.28 -15.38
C VAL A 117 20.20 -20.76 -16.28
N SER A 118 20.15 -21.29 -17.52
CA SER A 118 19.01 -21.18 -18.42
C SER A 118 18.57 -22.57 -18.85
N LEU A 119 17.35 -22.96 -18.50
CA LEU A 119 16.73 -24.22 -18.94
C LEU A 119 15.84 -23.95 -20.14
N SER A 120 15.91 -24.74 -21.18
CA SER A 120 15.08 -24.59 -22.37
C SER A 120 14.37 -25.90 -22.69
N PHE A 121 13.09 -25.77 -23.05
CA PHE A 121 12.22 -26.87 -23.45
C PHE A 121 11.99 -26.85 -24.96
N PRO A 122 11.79 -28.00 -25.59
CA PRO A 122 11.54 -28.08 -27.03
C PRO A 122 10.26 -27.34 -27.45
N ALA A 123 10.18 -26.95 -28.72
CA ALA A 123 8.97 -26.38 -29.28
C ALA A 123 7.77 -27.35 -29.13
N GLY A 124 6.61 -26.78 -28.84
CA GLY A 124 5.37 -27.52 -28.54
C GLY A 124 5.13 -27.78 -27.06
N TYR A 125 6.05 -27.39 -26.19
CA TYR A 125 5.82 -27.32 -24.74
C TYR A 125 5.30 -25.92 -24.41
N ALA A 126 4.39 -25.82 -23.43
CA ALA A 126 3.93 -24.54 -22.90
C ALA A 126 4.10 -24.52 -21.38
N LEU A 127 4.96 -23.62 -20.91
CA LEU A 127 5.26 -23.44 -19.50
C LEU A 127 4.35 -22.39 -18.85
N GLY A 128 3.96 -22.66 -17.58
CA GLY A 128 3.52 -21.64 -16.64
C GLY A 128 4.70 -20.98 -15.92
N ASP A 129 4.42 -20.18 -14.90
CA ASP A 129 5.44 -19.52 -14.12
C ASP A 129 6.29 -20.52 -13.33
N ALA A 130 7.61 -20.27 -13.31
CA ALA A 130 8.57 -21.15 -12.67
C ALA A 130 8.85 -20.69 -11.23
N ARG A 131 8.99 -21.65 -10.33
CA ARG A 131 9.26 -21.42 -8.91
C ARG A 131 10.38 -22.34 -8.44
N ILE A 132 11.02 -21.98 -7.34
CA ILE A 132 12.15 -22.74 -6.79
C ILE A 132 11.99 -22.88 -5.28
N LEU A 133 12.33 -24.08 -4.75
CA LEU A 133 12.42 -24.32 -3.31
C LEU A 133 13.54 -25.34 -3.01
N TRP A 134 13.94 -25.38 -1.74
CA TRP A 134 14.79 -26.45 -1.24
C TRP A 134 13.94 -27.64 -0.77
N ASP A 135 14.01 -28.76 -1.53
CA ASP A 135 13.33 -30.01 -1.17
C ASP A 135 14.23 -30.85 -0.25
N ARG A 136 13.95 -30.86 1.03
CA ARG A 136 14.69 -31.64 2.05
C ARG A 136 14.45 -33.13 1.93
N THR A 137 13.44 -33.54 1.20
CA THR A 137 13.04 -34.95 1.08
C THR A 137 13.71 -35.64 -0.10
N HIS A 138 14.35 -34.90 -1.00
CA HIS A 138 15.02 -35.44 -2.19
C HIS A 138 16.48 -35.72 -1.93
N GLY A 139 16.86 -37.02 -1.97
CA GLY A 139 18.23 -37.46 -1.69
C GLY A 139 18.59 -37.41 -0.19
N SER A 140 19.87 -37.61 0.13
CA SER A 140 20.34 -37.67 1.52
C SER A 140 20.61 -36.30 2.14
N ARG A 141 20.75 -35.25 1.33
CA ARG A 141 21.06 -33.86 1.76
C ARG A 141 20.02 -32.86 1.38
N GLY A 142 19.02 -33.24 0.58
CA GLY A 142 18.08 -32.34 -0.07
C GLY A 142 18.58 -31.93 -1.47
N SER A 143 17.74 -31.22 -2.20
CA SER A 143 18.04 -30.73 -3.57
C SER A 143 17.18 -29.50 -3.86
N TYR A 144 17.63 -28.61 -4.74
CA TYR A 144 16.76 -27.60 -5.28
C TYR A 144 15.73 -28.22 -6.21
N LEU A 145 14.48 -27.91 -6.02
CA LEU A 145 13.38 -28.25 -6.92
C LEU A 145 12.93 -26.98 -7.64
N VAL A 146 13.11 -26.94 -8.95
CA VAL A 146 12.45 -25.96 -9.83
C VAL A 146 11.19 -26.61 -10.37
N TYR A 147 10.03 -26.01 -10.12
CA TYR A 147 8.74 -26.56 -10.50
C TYR A 147 7.88 -25.54 -11.24
N PHE A 148 6.99 -26.02 -12.09
CA PHE A 148 6.21 -25.19 -13.01
C PHE A 148 5.02 -25.97 -13.57
N PRO A 149 3.92 -25.29 -13.89
CA PRO A 149 2.89 -25.85 -14.76
C PRO A 149 3.45 -26.13 -16.16
N LEU A 150 3.17 -27.28 -16.71
CA LEU A 150 3.67 -27.67 -18.04
C LEU A 150 2.60 -28.42 -18.83
N LEU A 151 2.32 -27.93 -20.05
CA LEU A 151 1.67 -28.72 -21.09
C LEU A 151 2.76 -29.36 -21.95
N ALA A 152 2.83 -30.69 -21.90
CA ALA A 152 3.82 -31.45 -22.65
C ALA A 152 3.14 -32.30 -23.73
N PRO A 153 3.64 -32.34 -24.97
CA PRO A 153 3.07 -33.17 -26.05
C PRO A 153 2.99 -34.66 -25.65
N GLY A 154 1.78 -35.23 -25.78
CA GLY A 154 1.52 -36.64 -25.47
C GLY A 154 1.25 -36.93 -23.97
N TRP A 155 1.14 -35.93 -23.13
CA TRP A 155 0.88 -36.08 -21.67
C TRP A 155 -0.50 -35.59 -21.24
N GLY A 156 -1.37 -35.30 -22.16
CA GLY A 156 -2.74 -34.77 -21.90
C GLY A 156 -3.04 -33.53 -22.71
N ASN A 157 -4.15 -32.88 -22.39
CA ASN A 157 -4.65 -31.68 -23.04
C ASN A 157 -4.71 -30.44 -22.11
N HIS A 158 -4.13 -30.57 -20.92
CA HIS A 158 -4.06 -29.50 -19.92
C HIS A 158 -2.67 -29.47 -19.26
N LYS A 159 -2.33 -28.35 -18.64
CA LYS A 159 -1.08 -28.23 -17.88
C LYS A 159 -1.19 -28.99 -16.57
N CYS A 160 -0.14 -29.76 -16.26
CA CYS A 160 0.07 -30.42 -14.98
C CYS A 160 1.27 -29.83 -14.25
N LEU A 161 1.47 -30.15 -12.99
CA LEU A 161 2.65 -29.74 -12.24
C LEU A 161 3.84 -30.64 -12.56
N PHE A 162 4.93 -30.04 -13.01
CA PHE A 162 6.21 -30.69 -13.27
C PHE A 162 7.34 -30.09 -12.43
N GLY A 163 8.43 -30.82 -12.26
CA GLY A 163 9.63 -30.35 -11.60
C GLY A 163 10.88 -30.96 -12.13
N VAL A 164 11.98 -30.27 -11.90
CA VAL A 164 13.37 -30.76 -12.11
C VAL A 164 14.15 -30.49 -10.83
N TRP A 165 14.97 -31.45 -10.44
CA TRP A 165 15.83 -31.29 -9.27
C TRP A 165 17.26 -30.98 -9.69
N ALA A 166 17.94 -30.18 -8.90
CA ALA A 166 19.34 -29.86 -9.02
C ALA A 166 20.07 -30.11 -7.71
N ASP A 167 21.37 -30.43 -7.82
CA ASP A 167 22.27 -30.42 -6.66
C ASP A 167 22.48 -28.99 -6.10
N GLU A 168 23.14 -28.89 -4.95
CA GLU A 168 23.47 -27.61 -4.30
C GLU A 168 24.26 -26.65 -5.19
N SER A 169 25.05 -27.18 -6.15
CA SER A 169 25.86 -26.39 -7.06
C SER A 169 25.10 -25.91 -8.30
N LEU A 170 23.86 -26.36 -8.50
CA LEU A 170 23.05 -26.12 -9.69
C LEU A 170 23.69 -26.62 -11.01
N SER A 171 24.65 -27.51 -10.92
CA SER A 171 25.38 -28.01 -12.07
C SER A 171 24.80 -29.29 -12.68
N GLY A 172 24.10 -30.09 -11.87
CA GLY A 172 23.47 -31.35 -12.26
C GLY A 172 21.96 -31.26 -12.16
N TRP A 173 21.25 -31.49 -13.29
CA TRP A 173 19.80 -31.41 -13.38
C TRP A 173 19.15 -32.74 -13.72
N SER A 174 18.07 -33.08 -13.03
CA SER A 174 17.25 -34.24 -13.41
C SER A 174 16.47 -33.98 -14.71
N THR A 175 15.96 -35.05 -15.31
CA THR A 175 14.91 -34.89 -16.32
C THR A 175 13.61 -34.42 -15.67
N PRO A 176 12.75 -33.67 -16.40
CA PRO A 176 11.46 -33.26 -15.91
C PRO A 176 10.60 -34.46 -15.47
N GLN A 177 10.00 -34.34 -14.30
CA GLN A 177 9.10 -35.34 -13.74
C GLN A 177 7.76 -34.67 -13.44
N ARG A 178 6.65 -35.38 -13.72
CA ARG A 178 5.33 -34.95 -13.33
C ARG A 178 5.16 -35.17 -11.83
N LEU A 179 4.93 -34.06 -11.09
CA LEU A 179 4.75 -34.07 -9.65
C LEU A 179 3.28 -34.32 -9.28
N ALA A 180 2.37 -33.75 -10.07
CA ALA A 180 0.94 -33.90 -9.87
C ALA A 180 0.14 -33.71 -11.17
N ASP A 181 -1.03 -34.33 -11.19
CA ASP A 181 -2.10 -34.14 -12.16
C ASP A 181 -3.42 -34.27 -11.40
N TRP A 182 -4.11 -33.16 -11.24
CA TRP A 182 -5.38 -33.09 -10.49
C TRP A 182 -6.60 -33.20 -11.40
N GLY A 183 -6.42 -33.47 -12.71
CA GLY A 183 -7.50 -33.65 -13.67
C GLY A 183 -8.08 -32.34 -14.21
N PHE A 184 -7.51 -31.18 -13.86
CA PHE A 184 -7.88 -29.85 -14.39
C PHE A 184 -6.64 -29.12 -14.90
N GLY A 185 -6.86 -28.11 -15.74
CA GLY A 185 -5.78 -27.25 -16.24
C GLY A 185 -5.19 -26.38 -15.14
N LEU A 186 -3.89 -26.54 -14.89
CA LEU A 186 -3.16 -25.80 -13.86
C LEU A 186 -2.55 -24.54 -14.48
N GLN A 187 -3.00 -23.36 -14.04
CA GLN A 187 -2.46 -22.07 -14.48
C GLN A 187 -1.18 -21.72 -13.72
N ASP A 188 -1.21 -21.85 -12.39
CA ASP A 188 -0.07 -21.57 -11.50
C ASP A 188 -0.10 -22.45 -10.25
N ALA A 189 1.06 -22.61 -9.58
CA ALA A 189 1.20 -23.35 -8.34
C ALA A 189 2.33 -22.81 -7.47
N SER A 190 2.10 -22.72 -6.16
CA SER A 190 3.13 -22.39 -5.15
C SER A 190 3.19 -23.47 -4.09
N LEU A 191 4.37 -24.02 -3.86
CA LEU A 191 4.61 -25.08 -2.88
C LEU A 191 5.34 -24.51 -1.65
N TYR A 192 4.86 -24.85 -0.45
CA TYR A 192 5.47 -24.43 0.81
C TYR A 192 5.64 -25.60 1.76
N PRO A 193 6.81 -25.72 2.43
CA PRO A 193 7.00 -26.68 3.50
C PRO A 193 6.15 -26.32 4.73
N LEU A 194 5.63 -27.33 5.42
CA LEU A 194 4.89 -27.17 6.67
C LEU A 194 5.81 -27.46 7.87
N ASP A 195 5.63 -26.75 8.98
CA ASP A 195 6.42 -26.91 10.20
C ASP A 195 6.29 -28.31 10.81
N GLY A 196 5.09 -28.90 10.72
CA GLY A 196 4.79 -30.26 11.15
C GLY A 196 5.28 -31.36 10.18
N GLY A 197 5.97 -31.01 9.10
CA GLY A 197 6.37 -31.88 8.01
C GLY A 197 5.34 -31.94 6.88
N GLY A 198 5.83 -32.31 5.68
CA GLY A 198 5.03 -32.28 4.46
C GLY A 198 5.01 -30.92 3.77
N TYR A 199 4.16 -30.79 2.77
CA TYR A 199 4.04 -29.62 1.91
C TYR A 199 2.57 -29.26 1.66
N VAL A 200 2.31 -27.97 1.47
CA VAL A 200 1.06 -27.44 0.95
C VAL A 200 1.30 -26.83 -0.42
N ALA A 201 0.35 -27.03 -1.32
CA ALA A 201 0.30 -26.39 -2.64
C ALA A 201 -0.88 -25.44 -2.69
N LEU A 202 -0.63 -24.20 -3.07
CA LEU A 202 -1.64 -23.25 -3.53
C LEU A 202 -1.71 -23.37 -5.04
N LEU A 203 -2.88 -23.65 -5.56
CA LEU A 203 -3.11 -23.97 -6.97
C LEU A 203 -4.05 -22.93 -7.57
N GLN A 204 -3.73 -22.47 -8.76
CA GLN A 204 -4.64 -21.70 -9.59
C GLN A 204 -5.07 -22.54 -10.77
N THR A 205 -6.37 -22.68 -10.96
CA THR A 205 -6.92 -23.34 -12.14
C THR A 205 -6.96 -22.38 -13.34
N GLU A 206 -6.97 -22.91 -14.57
CA GLU A 206 -7.14 -22.09 -15.79
C GLU A 206 -8.46 -21.31 -15.81
N GLU A 207 -9.43 -21.70 -15.00
CA GLU A 207 -10.72 -21.02 -14.83
C GLU A 207 -10.68 -19.89 -13.77
N GLY A 208 -9.51 -19.71 -13.10
CA GLY A 208 -9.28 -18.66 -12.12
C GLY A 208 -9.66 -19.03 -10.68
N GLY A 209 -10.01 -20.29 -10.40
CA GLY A 209 -10.23 -20.79 -9.04
C GLY A 209 -8.93 -20.97 -8.27
N MET A 210 -8.94 -20.74 -6.96
CA MET A 210 -7.83 -21.06 -6.06
C MET A 210 -8.16 -22.30 -5.23
N GLN A 211 -7.21 -23.22 -5.18
CA GLN A 211 -7.34 -24.48 -4.47
C GLN A 211 -6.11 -24.77 -3.61
N VAL A 212 -6.28 -25.63 -2.62
CA VAL A 212 -5.22 -26.05 -1.69
C VAL A 212 -5.12 -27.57 -1.73
N SER A 213 -3.92 -28.11 -1.88
CA SER A 213 -3.62 -29.54 -1.79
C SER A 213 -2.43 -29.79 -0.86
N ARG A 214 -2.28 -31.01 -0.35
CA ARG A 214 -1.21 -31.38 0.57
C ARG A 214 -0.54 -32.69 0.15
N ALA A 215 0.76 -32.79 0.45
CA ALA A 215 1.56 -34.00 0.23
C ALA A 215 2.62 -34.15 1.32
N ALA A 216 3.11 -35.36 1.52
CA ALA A 216 4.25 -35.62 2.40
C ALA A 216 5.57 -35.12 1.80
N VAL A 217 5.69 -35.16 0.48
CA VAL A 217 6.88 -34.75 -0.29
C VAL A 217 6.43 -34.03 -1.57
N PRO A 218 7.25 -33.13 -2.16
CA PRO A 218 6.87 -32.40 -3.37
C PRO A 218 6.56 -33.29 -4.58
N ALA A 219 7.18 -34.47 -4.64
CA ALA A 219 6.90 -35.46 -5.68
C ALA A 219 5.53 -36.14 -5.56
N GLY A 220 4.79 -35.85 -4.49
CA GLY A 220 3.48 -36.47 -4.23
C GLY A 220 3.57 -37.87 -3.56
N PRO A 221 2.43 -38.58 -3.46
CA PRO A 221 1.12 -38.20 -4.02
C PRO A 221 0.51 -37.00 -3.30
N TRP A 222 -0.16 -36.15 -4.05
CA TRP A 222 -0.92 -35.00 -3.55
C TRP A 222 -2.35 -35.41 -3.25
N ALA A 223 -2.91 -34.84 -2.19
CA ALA A 223 -4.32 -35.02 -1.84
C ALA A 223 -5.25 -34.34 -2.86
N GLU A 224 -6.52 -34.74 -2.88
CA GLU A 224 -7.55 -34.04 -3.64
C GLU A 224 -7.61 -32.57 -3.19
N PRO A 225 -7.57 -31.60 -4.13
CA PRO A 225 -7.61 -30.20 -3.81
C PRO A 225 -8.96 -29.78 -3.22
N ALA A 226 -8.90 -28.87 -2.26
CA ALA A 226 -10.07 -28.18 -1.71
C ALA A 226 -10.02 -26.70 -2.12
N GLU A 227 -11.19 -26.09 -2.35
CA GLU A 227 -11.24 -24.66 -2.61
C GLU A 227 -10.67 -23.86 -1.42
N LEU A 228 -9.85 -22.86 -1.72
CA LEU A 228 -9.50 -21.84 -0.74
C LEU A 228 -10.74 -20.96 -0.54
N GLY A 229 -11.40 -21.12 0.60
CA GLY A 229 -12.56 -20.30 0.97
C GLY A 229 -12.13 -18.84 1.11
N SER A 230 -12.57 -18.00 0.19
CA SER A 230 -12.37 -16.55 0.25
C SER A 230 -13.71 -15.86 0.11
N ALA A 231 -13.97 -14.84 0.94
CA ALA A 231 -15.18 -14.02 0.85
C ALA A 231 -15.24 -13.23 -0.46
N GLU A 232 -14.12 -13.08 -1.17
CA GLU A 232 -14.03 -12.36 -2.43
C GLU A 232 -14.33 -13.29 -3.61
N SER A 233 -15.34 -12.92 -4.42
CA SER A 233 -15.72 -13.64 -5.63
C SER A 233 -14.88 -13.17 -6.83
N GLY A 234 -14.72 -14.05 -7.82
CA GLY A 234 -14.05 -13.75 -9.09
C GLY A 234 -12.69 -14.45 -9.26
N PRO A 235 -12.11 -14.32 -10.46
CA PRO A 235 -10.85 -14.98 -10.76
C PRO A 235 -9.71 -14.39 -9.95
N LYS A 236 -8.78 -15.26 -9.53
CA LYS A 236 -7.56 -14.92 -8.79
C LYS A 236 -6.35 -15.46 -9.54
N ASP A 237 -5.23 -14.75 -9.48
CA ASP A 237 -4.03 -15.10 -10.25
C ASP A 237 -2.77 -15.06 -9.38
N GLY A 238 -1.77 -15.92 -9.70
CA GLY A 238 -0.46 -15.93 -9.08
C GLY A 238 -0.44 -16.14 -7.55
N PRO A 239 -1.06 -17.20 -7.01
CA PRO A 239 -1.14 -17.39 -5.57
C PRO A 239 0.25 -17.56 -4.95
N THR A 240 0.49 -16.86 -3.87
CA THR A 240 1.69 -16.97 -3.05
C THR A 240 1.34 -16.96 -1.57
N ALA A 241 2.21 -17.44 -0.70
CA ALA A 241 1.98 -17.37 0.74
C ALA A 241 3.28 -17.17 1.53
N PHE A 242 3.14 -16.61 2.72
CA PHE A 242 4.23 -16.47 3.70
C PHE A 242 3.65 -16.46 5.11
N ARG A 243 4.51 -16.70 6.11
CA ARG A 243 4.11 -16.59 7.53
C ARG A 243 4.57 -15.28 8.11
N LEU A 244 3.70 -14.64 8.90
CA LEU A 244 4.12 -13.53 9.76
C LEU A 244 4.83 -14.08 11.00
N ALA A 245 5.97 -13.48 11.34
CA ALA A 245 6.72 -13.85 12.54
C ALA A 245 5.88 -13.66 13.81
N GLY A 246 5.86 -14.67 14.67
CA GLY A 246 5.09 -14.63 15.91
C GLY A 246 3.57 -14.68 15.78
N SER A 247 3.03 -14.84 14.56
CA SER A 247 1.59 -14.93 14.32
C SER A 247 1.20 -16.34 13.86
N PRO A 248 0.07 -16.87 14.32
CA PRO A 248 -0.45 -18.12 13.79
C PRO A 248 -1.00 -17.93 12.37
N GLY A 249 -0.82 -18.93 11.51
CA GLY A 249 -1.38 -18.95 10.17
C GLY A 249 -0.49 -18.31 9.10
N TRP A 250 -1.10 -18.05 7.94
CA TRP A 250 -0.43 -17.61 6.74
C TRP A 250 -1.05 -16.33 6.19
N GLN A 251 -0.25 -15.52 5.52
CA GLN A 251 -0.72 -14.54 4.56
C GLN A 251 -0.71 -15.17 3.18
N VAL A 252 -1.84 -15.18 2.50
CA VAL A 252 -1.95 -15.64 1.11
C VAL A 252 -2.15 -14.42 0.22
N GLY A 253 -1.24 -14.23 -0.74
CA GLY A 253 -1.28 -13.15 -1.71
C GLY A 253 -1.78 -13.64 -3.07
N TYR A 254 -2.56 -12.81 -3.78
CA TYR A 254 -3.01 -13.08 -5.14
C TYR A 254 -3.39 -11.80 -5.88
N ALA A 255 -3.24 -11.81 -7.20
CA ALA A 255 -3.70 -10.74 -8.07
C ALA A 255 -5.17 -10.96 -8.51
N ILE A 256 -5.87 -9.88 -8.82
CA ILE A 256 -7.22 -9.90 -9.42
C ILE A 256 -7.08 -9.58 -10.92
N PRO A 257 -7.27 -10.56 -11.82
CA PRO A 257 -7.15 -10.32 -13.26
C PRO A 257 -8.13 -9.28 -13.79
N GLY A 258 -7.67 -8.40 -14.68
CA GLY A 258 -8.50 -7.39 -15.31
C GLY A 258 -8.81 -6.18 -14.43
N GLY A 259 -8.22 -6.12 -13.24
CA GLY A 259 -8.20 -4.92 -12.41
C GLY A 259 -7.35 -3.80 -13.04
N ASN A 260 -7.53 -2.59 -12.56
CA ASN A 260 -6.61 -1.48 -12.86
C ASN A 260 -5.26 -1.75 -12.15
N PRO A 261 -4.10 -1.28 -12.65
CA PRO A 261 -2.77 -1.47 -12.05
C PRO A 261 -2.67 -1.28 -10.53
N THR A 262 -3.44 -0.41 -9.96
CA THR A 262 -3.48 -0.13 -8.53
C THR A 262 -4.48 -1.00 -7.76
N ASN A 263 -5.19 -1.89 -8.42
CA ASN A 263 -6.33 -2.65 -7.89
C ASN A 263 -5.98 -4.12 -7.61
N GLY A 264 -4.77 -4.50 -7.93
CA GLY A 264 -4.53 -5.84 -8.36
C GLY A 264 -4.22 -6.82 -7.28
N TYR A 265 -3.67 -6.45 -6.14
CA TYR A 265 -3.12 -7.46 -5.23
C TYR A 265 -3.81 -7.49 -3.88
N ARG A 266 -4.13 -8.68 -3.43
CA ARG A 266 -4.79 -8.95 -2.13
C ARG A 266 -3.90 -9.77 -1.22
N LEU A 267 -3.96 -9.48 0.07
CA LEU A 267 -3.48 -10.35 1.13
C LEU A 267 -4.66 -10.84 1.96
N VAL A 268 -4.75 -12.15 2.17
CA VAL A 268 -5.75 -12.75 3.06
C VAL A 268 -5.06 -13.58 4.14
N THR A 269 -5.48 -13.37 5.39
CA THR A 269 -4.97 -14.17 6.52
C THR A 269 -5.76 -15.46 6.61
N VAL A 270 -5.06 -16.60 6.57
CA VAL A 270 -5.64 -17.94 6.71
C VAL A 270 -4.97 -18.70 7.85
N ASP A 271 -5.67 -19.66 8.42
CA ASP A 271 -5.11 -20.59 9.41
C ASP A 271 -4.22 -21.67 8.74
N ASP A 272 -3.67 -22.60 9.54
CA ASP A 272 -2.87 -23.72 9.00
C ASP A 272 -3.71 -24.73 8.19
N ALA A 273 -5.04 -24.67 8.29
CA ALA A 273 -5.95 -25.40 7.41
C ALA A 273 -6.24 -24.67 6.10
N PHE A 274 -5.75 -23.44 5.94
CA PHE A 274 -6.03 -22.52 4.84
C PHE A 274 -7.49 -22.09 4.78
N THR A 275 -8.10 -21.93 5.97
CA THR A 275 -9.42 -21.30 6.11
C THR A 275 -9.24 -19.81 6.37
N GLU A 276 -10.03 -18.97 5.71
CA GLU A 276 -9.99 -17.52 5.88
C GLU A 276 -10.28 -17.11 7.33
N MET A 277 -9.34 -16.39 7.95
CA MET A 277 -9.46 -15.83 9.29
C MET A 277 -9.84 -14.36 9.28
N ARG A 278 -9.47 -13.64 8.22
CA ARG A 278 -9.72 -12.21 8.04
C ARG A 278 -10.05 -11.94 6.58
N ARG A 279 -10.86 -10.91 6.32
CA ARG A 279 -11.15 -10.46 4.96
C ARG A 279 -9.88 -10.11 4.19
N PRO A 280 -9.86 -10.35 2.87
CA PRO A 280 -8.77 -9.89 2.02
C PRO A 280 -8.58 -8.37 2.15
N GLN A 281 -7.33 -7.96 2.28
CA GLN A 281 -6.89 -6.55 2.30
C GLN A 281 -6.12 -6.25 1.03
N TYR A 282 -6.06 -4.98 0.62
CA TYR A 282 -5.13 -4.55 -0.42
C TYR A 282 -3.69 -4.65 0.08
N LEU A 283 -2.78 -4.99 -0.82
CA LEU A 283 -1.37 -4.79 -0.57
C LEU A 283 -1.09 -3.30 -0.75
N GLU A 284 -0.77 -2.63 0.35
CA GLU A 284 -0.55 -1.19 0.38
C GLU A 284 0.91 -0.82 0.13
N GLY A 285 1.14 0.40 -0.40
CA GLY A 285 2.46 0.99 -0.57
C GLY A 285 3.30 0.43 -1.72
N VAL A 286 2.72 -0.37 -2.61
CA VAL A 286 3.39 -0.95 -3.78
C VAL A 286 2.72 -0.48 -5.07
N TYR A 287 3.51 -0.01 -6.03
CA TYR A 287 3.02 0.46 -7.32
C TYR A 287 2.80 -0.68 -8.29
N GLY A 288 1.53 -0.84 -8.71
CA GLY A 288 1.15 -1.89 -9.65
C GLY A 288 1.62 -3.27 -9.22
N PRO A 289 1.30 -3.72 -8.00
CA PRO A 289 1.71 -5.04 -7.54
C PRO A 289 1.06 -6.10 -8.42
N ASP A 290 1.89 -6.99 -8.94
CA ASP A 290 1.48 -8.14 -9.74
C ASP A 290 2.09 -9.41 -9.13
N LYS A 291 2.03 -10.52 -9.81
CA LYS A 291 2.55 -11.82 -9.37
C LYS A 291 3.98 -11.75 -8.83
N GLY A 292 4.23 -12.49 -7.78
CA GLY A 292 5.54 -12.54 -7.14
C GLY A 292 5.57 -13.47 -5.95
N CYS A 293 6.49 -13.20 -5.03
CA CYS A 293 6.63 -13.96 -3.79
C CYS A 293 7.12 -13.08 -2.64
N PHE A 294 6.93 -13.59 -1.44
CA PHE A 294 7.40 -12.94 -0.22
C PHE A 294 8.53 -13.76 0.41
N LEU A 295 9.49 -13.06 0.99
CA LEU A 295 10.61 -13.65 1.71
C LEU A 295 10.77 -12.96 3.06
N ARG A 296 10.96 -13.72 4.14
CA ARG A 296 11.39 -13.18 5.43
C ARG A 296 12.84 -12.72 5.35
N ILE A 297 13.15 -11.54 5.86
CA ILE A 297 14.50 -10.95 5.84
C ILE A 297 14.93 -10.50 7.23
N SER A 298 16.25 -10.56 7.46
CA SER A 298 16.90 -10.08 8.68
C SER A 298 17.03 -8.56 8.68
N GLU A 299 17.32 -7.98 9.84
CA GLU A 299 17.58 -6.54 9.99
C GLU A 299 18.75 -6.07 9.09
N ALA A 300 19.80 -6.87 8.99
CA ALA A 300 20.94 -6.53 8.16
C ALA A 300 20.59 -6.51 6.65
N GLU A 301 19.72 -7.43 6.20
CA GLU A 301 19.23 -7.47 4.81
C GLU A 301 18.28 -6.31 4.53
N TYR A 302 17.35 -6.04 5.44
CA TYR A 302 16.41 -4.92 5.34
C TYR A 302 17.16 -3.59 5.21
N ASN A 303 18.04 -3.29 6.17
CA ASN A 303 18.79 -2.02 6.21
C ASN A 303 19.73 -1.88 4.99
N ARG A 304 20.32 -2.98 4.51
CA ARG A 304 21.15 -2.95 3.30
C ARG A 304 20.34 -2.62 2.05
N LEU A 305 19.18 -3.25 1.87
CA LEU A 305 18.30 -2.98 0.74
C LEU A 305 17.75 -1.55 0.77
N GLN A 306 17.34 -1.06 1.95
CA GLN A 306 16.90 0.31 2.13
C GLN A 306 18.01 1.30 1.76
N ALA A 307 19.19 1.15 2.34
CA ALA A 307 20.33 2.03 2.08
C ALA A 307 20.78 1.99 0.62
N TRP A 308 20.68 0.83 -0.03
CA TRP A 308 20.97 0.71 -1.46
C TRP A 308 19.93 1.44 -2.32
N SER A 309 18.65 1.29 -2.02
CA SER A 309 17.59 2.01 -2.71
C SER A 309 17.74 3.52 -2.56
N ASP A 310 17.97 3.98 -1.33
CA ASP A 310 18.14 5.41 -1.01
C ASP A 310 19.35 6.01 -1.77
N ALA A 311 20.42 5.23 -1.93
CA ALA A 311 21.63 5.66 -2.67
C ALA A 311 21.49 5.59 -4.19
N ALA A 312 20.61 4.75 -4.69
CA ALA A 312 20.39 4.51 -6.13
C ALA A 312 19.22 5.34 -6.69
N GLU A 313 18.58 6.18 -5.86
CA GLU A 313 17.53 7.08 -6.35
C GLU A 313 18.05 7.90 -7.54
N PRO A 314 17.28 7.95 -8.64
CA PRO A 314 17.74 8.59 -9.86
C PRO A 314 18.08 10.08 -9.61
N ASP A 315 19.20 10.55 -10.19
CA ASP A 315 19.65 11.95 -10.10
C ASP A 315 18.59 13.01 -10.50
N HIS A 316 17.56 12.59 -11.24
CA HIS A 316 16.45 13.49 -11.61
C HIS A 316 15.39 13.65 -10.51
N LEU A 317 15.46 12.82 -9.48
CA LEU A 317 14.78 13.05 -8.23
C LEU A 317 15.81 13.68 -7.30
N ALA A 318 15.95 15.00 -7.36
CA ALA A 318 16.71 15.69 -6.33
C ALA A 318 16.24 15.17 -4.97
N PRO A 319 17.18 14.76 -4.08
CA PRO A 319 16.78 14.22 -2.79
C PRO A 319 15.78 15.19 -2.17
N SER A 320 14.61 14.68 -1.83
CA SER A 320 13.62 15.46 -1.11
C SER A 320 14.25 15.83 0.22
N VAL A 321 14.56 17.10 0.39
CA VAL A 321 15.14 17.60 1.64
C VAL A 321 14.05 17.70 2.69
N HIS A 322 12.76 17.73 2.27
CA HIS A 322 11.62 18.00 3.12
C HIS A 322 10.38 17.18 2.78
N ASN A 323 10.15 16.81 1.52
CA ASN A 323 8.92 16.14 1.06
C ASN A 323 9.20 14.89 0.21
N PRO A 324 8.46 13.77 0.41
CA PRO A 324 7.33 13.64 1.35
C PRO A 324 7.78 13.68 2.82
N ALA A 325 6.89 14.10 3.72
CA ALA A 325 7.15 14.20 5.15
C ALA A 325 7.56 12.83 5.76
N PHE A 326 7.01 11.76 5.23
CA PHE A 326 7.34 10.37 5.57
C PHE A 326 7.01 9.44 4.39
N PRO A 327 7.66 8.27 4.31
CA PRO A 327 7.42 7.30 3.23
C PRO A 327 6.01 6.74 3.26
N GLY A 328 5.55 6.24 2.11
CA GLY A 328 4.28 5.54 1.93
C GLY A 328 3.23 6.36 1.21
N LEU A 329 2.12 5.69 0.87
CA LEU A 329 1.01 6.28 0.16
C LEU A 329 -0.04 6.78 1.15
N HIS A 330 -0.13 8.08 1.27
CA HIS A 330 -0.99 8.76 2.24
C HIS A 330 -1.58 10.03 1.63
N ALA A 331 -2.82 10.36 2.00
CA ALA A 331 -3.52 11.50 1.45
C ALA A 331 -4.34 12.24 2.51
N ASP A 332 -4.94 13.36 2.13
CA ASP A 332 -5.94 14.08 2.92
C ASP A 332 -5.50 14.30 4.38
N PRO A 333 -4.30 14.89 4.62
CA PRO A 333 -3.71 14.94 5.94
C PRO A 333 -4.41 15.92 6.87
N GLU A 334 -4.69 15.45 8.08
CA GLU A 334 -4.99 16.30 9.22
C GLU A 334 -3.80 16.38 10.16
N VAL A 335 -3.42 17.60 10.57
CA VAL A 335 -2.29 17.83 11.47
C VAL A 335 -2.75 18.35 12.83
N LEU A 336 -2.21 17.78 13.90
CA LEU A 336 -2.48 18.18 15.28
C LEU A 336 -1.18 18.40 16.04
N TYR A 337 -1.09 19.52 16.78
CA TYR A 337 -0.20 19.60 17.93
C TYR A 337 -0.96 19.20 19.18
N SER A 338 -0.51 18.18 19.90
CA SER A 338 -1.13 17.73 21.13
C SER A 338 -0.53 18.45 22.35
N GLU A 339 -1.34 19.19 23.09
CA GLU A 339 -0.94 19.81 24.35
C GLU A 339 -0.61 18.74 25.42
N GLN A 340 -1.29 17.58 25.36
CA GLN A 340 -1.05 16.48 26.29
C GLN A 340 0.38 15.92 26.16
N THR A 341 0.88 15.75 24.95
CA THR A 341 2.16 15.06 24.71
C THR A 341 3.30 16.00 24.33
N GLY A 342 3.00 17.25 23.93
CA GLY A 342 3.97 18.18 23.38
C GLY A 342 4.54 17.75 22.03
N ARG A 343 3.81 16.95 21.25
CA ARG A 343 4.23 16.41 19.95
C ARG A 343 3.25 16.76 18.85
N TYR A 344 3.73 16.65 17.63
CA TYR A 344 2.95 16.79 16.39
C TYR A 344 2.46 15.43 15.92
N TYR A 345 1.28 15.40 15.35
CA TYR A 345 0.66 14.20 14.79
C TYR A 345 0.07 14.50 13.42
N ILE A 346 0.18 13.56 12.49
CA ILE A 346 -0.52 13.58 11.21
C ILE A 346 -1.40 12.35 11.11
N TYR A 347 -2.63 12.57 10.68
CA TYR A 347 -3.66 11.56 10.48
C TYR A 347 -4.09 11.60 9.03
N PRO A 348 -3.56 10.73 8.19
CA PRO A 348 -3.90 10.70 6.77
C PRO A 348 -5.03 9.72 6.45
N THR A 349 -5.57 9.82 5.24
CA THR A 349 -6.15 8.69 4.53
C THR A 349 -5.02 7.74 4.16
N THR A 350 -5.14 6.45 4.47
CA THR A 350 -4.29 5.41 3.89
C THR A 350 -4.62 5.31 2.40
N ASP A 351 -3.63 5.48 1.51
CA ASP A 351 -3.84 5.55 0.07
C ASP A 351 -3.29 4.31 -0.65
N GLY A 352 -3.29 4.27 -1.98
CA GLY A 352 -2.80 3.14 -2.78
C GLY A 352 -3.88 2.14 -3.21
N ALA A 353 -5.09 2.21 -2.65
CA ALA A 353 -6.19 1.34 -3.04
C ALA A 353 -7.00 1.92 -4.21
N PHE A 354 -7.20 1.13 -5.26
CA PHE A 354 -8.03 1.53 -6.39
C PHE A 354 -9.45 1.91 -5.95
N GLY A 355 -9.97 3.02 -6.49
CA GLY A 355 -11.29 3.51 -6.12
C GLY A 355 -11.40 3.94 -4.67
N TRP A 356 -10.25 4.13 -3.99
CA TRP A 356 -10.16 4.52 -2.58
C TRP A 356 -10.89 3.55 -1.63
N HIS A 357 -10.84 2.23 -1.92
CA HIS A 357 -11.42 1.20 -1.05
C HIS A 357 -10.54 0.90 0.17
N ASN A 358 -10.15 1.93 0.89
CA ASN A 358 -9.34 1.84 2.09
C ASN A 358 -10.19 1.42 3.30
N HIS A 359 -9.58 0.78 4.30
CA HIS A 359 -10.31 0.15 5.41
C HIS A 359 -9.82 0.59 6.79
N ASP A 360 -8.72 1.31 6.88
CA ASP A 360 -8.12 1.71 8.15
C ASP A 360 -7.55 3.13 8.11
N PHE A 361 -7.25 3.62 9.30
CA PHE A 361 -6.58 4.89 9.51
C PHE A 361 -5.34 4.70 10.35
N LYS A 362 -4.27 5.39 9.98
CA LYS A 362 -3.00 5.43 10.67
C LYS A 362 -2.76 6.77 11.35
N CYS A 363 -1.71 6.80 12.19
CA CYS A 363 -1.21 7.99 12.83
C CYS A 363 0.31 8.01 12.75
N PHE A 364 0.86 9.19 12.49
CA PHE A 364 2.29 9.47 12.50
C PHE A 364 2.60 10.54 13.52
N SER A 365 3.66 10.37 14.31
CA SER A 365 4.05 11.35 15.34
C SER A 365 5.47 11.88 15.13
N SER A 366 5.66 13.16 15.46
CA SER A 366 6.97 13.82 15.40
C SER A 366 7.16 14.77 16.57
N SER A 367 8.42 15.02 16.96
CA SER A 367 8.80 16.08 17.90
C SER A 367 9.35 17.32 17.18
N ASP A 368 9.65 17.26 15.90
CA ASP A 368 10.42 18.27 15.16
C ASP A 368 9.91 18.54 13.73
N LEU A 369 8.84 17.88 13.30
CA LEU A 369 8.26 17.93 11.94
C LEU A 369 9.16 17.36 10.84
N VAL A 370 10.29 16.77 11.19
CA VAL A 370 11.28 16.19 10.27
C VAL A 370 11.32 14.68 10.42
N HIS A 371 11.42 14.20 11.65
CA HIS A 371 11.51 12.77 11.94
C HIS A 371 10.14 12.26 12.41
N TRP A 372 9.52 11.45 11.56
CA TRP A 372 8.18 10.89 11.82
C TRP A 372 8.26 9.42 12.18
N LYS A 373 7.46 9.03 13.17
CA LYS A 373 7.28 7.65 13.61
C LYS A 373 5.88 7.19 13.22
N ASP A 374 5.78 6.07 12.50
CA ASP A 374 4.49 5.38 12.28
C ASP A 374 4.03 4.77 13.61
N GLU A 375 2.90 5.23 14.12
CA GLU A 375 2.27 4.72 15.36
C GLU A 375 1.33 3.54 15.05
N GLY A 376 1.16 3.18 13.77
CA GLY A 376 0.33 2.09 13.31
C GLY A 376 -1.14 2.46 13.11
N VAL A 377 -1.96 1.43 12.97
CA VAL A 377 -3.41 1.57 12.75
C VAL A 377 -4.10 1.97 14.05
N ILE A 378 -4.80 3.11 14.00
CA ILE A 378 -5.52 3.69 15.15
C ILE A 378 -7.02 3.42 15.14
N LEU A 379 -7.59 3.15 13.96
CA LEU A 379 -8.98 2.78 13.74
C LEU A 379 -9.08 1.90 12.48
N ASP A 380 -9.71 0.74 12.60
CA ASP A 380 -9.97 -0.17 11.49
C ASP A 380 -11.48 -0.27 11.31
N LEU A 381 -11.98 -0.07 10.07
CA LEU A 381 -13.40 -0.12 9.77
C LEU A 381 -14.06 -1.49 10.04
N LYS A 382 -13.26 -2.58 10.16
CA LYS A 382 -13.80 -3.88 10.58
C LYS A 382 -14.42 -3.82 11.99
N ASP A 383 -13.94 -2.91 12.85
CA ASP A 383 -14.39 -2.76 14.22
C ASP A 383 -15.65 -1.89 14.35
N LEU A 384 -16.12 -1.28 13.24
CA LEU A 384 -17.39 -0.55 13.19
C LEU A 384 -18.57 -1.48 12.92
N ASP A 385 -19.76 -1.12 13.39
CA ASP A 385 -20.98 -1.87 13.08
C ASP A 385 -21.66 -1.42 11.76
N TRP A 386 -21.28 -0.24 11.20
CA TRP A 386 -22.01 0.41 10.12
C TRP A 386 -21.19 0.70 8.85
N GLY A 387 -19.91 1.04 8.93
CA GLY A 387 -19.05 1.42 7.80
C GLY A 387 -17.92 0.43 7.61
N LYS A 388 -17.80 -0.19 6.44
CA LYS A 388 -16.79 -1.22 6.18
C LYS A 388 -15.82 -0.88 5.05
N GLU A 389 -16.07 0.22 4.34
CA GLU A 389 -15.29 0.64 3.18
C GLU A 389 -15.16 2.16 3.16
N TYR A 390 -14.20 2.67 2.40
CA TYR A 390 -13.99 4.10 2.17
C TYR A 390 -13.56 4.83 3.43
N ALA A 391 -12.47 4.37 4.05
CA ALA A 391 -11.78 5.07 5.13
C ALA A 391 -11.08 6.31 4.56
N TRP A 392 -11.72 7.48 4.65
CA TRP A 392 -11.24 8.70 3.99
C TRP A 392 -11.16 9.90 4.92
N ALA A 393 -10.31 10.86 4.52
CA ALA A 393 -10.26 12.25 4.95
C ALA A 393 -10.65 12.43 6.43
N PRO A 394 -9.76 12.06 7.35
CA PRO A 394 -10.01 12.23 8.77
C PRO A 394 -9.78 13.69 9.21
N CYS A 395 -10.44 14.07 10.31
CA CYS A 395 -10.13 15.26 11.08
C CYS A 395 -10.06 14.91 12.57
N ILE A 396 -9.23 15.58 13.33
CA ILE A 396 -9.08 15.32 14.76
C ILE A 396 -9.05 16.62 15.55
N ILE A 397 -9.59 16.56 16.76
CA ILE A 397 -9.45 17.64 17.71
C ILE A 397 -9.17 17.11 19.11
N GLU A 398 -8.20 17.76 19.79
CA GLU A 398 -7.92 17.55 21.20
C GLU A 398 -8.82 18.48 22.04
N LYS A 399 -9.45 17.92 23.08
CA LYS A 399 -10.27 18.69 24.03
C LYS A 399 -9.89 18.32 25.47
N LYS A 400 -9.60 19.35 26.27
CA LYS A 400 -9.42 19.16 27.70
C LYS A 400 -10.77 19.02 28.40
N VAL A 401 -10.98 17.90 29.10
CA VAL A 401 -12.20 17.59 29.84
C VAL A 401 -11.84 17.38 31.30
N GLY A 402 -12.04 18.40 32.14
CA GLY A 402 -11.52 18.43 33.51
C GLY A 402 -10.00 18.47 33.52
N GLU A 403 -9.37 17.48 34.16
CA GLU A 403 -7.90 17.33 34.21
C GLU A 403 -7.36 16.39 33.10
N ALA A 404 -8.23 15.73 32.33
CA ALA A 404 -7.88 14.80 31.29
C ALA A 404 -8.02 15.41 29.91
N TYR A 405 -7.31 14.83 28.94
CA TYR A 405 -7.50 15.12 27.52
C TYR A 405 -8.30 14.01 26.86
N ARG A 406 -9.08 14.40 25.86
CA ARG A 406 -9.80 13.52 24.97
C ARG A 406 -9.57 13.94 23.54
N TYR A 407 -9.54 12.95 22.66
CA TYR A 407 -9.36 13.12 21.23
C TYR A 407 -10.62 12.66 20.53
N TYR A 408 -11.17 13.53 19.71
CA TYR A 408 -12.35 13.26 18.89
C TYR A 408 -11.90 13.19 17.44
N TYR A 409 -12.05 12.04 16.86
CA TYR A 409 -11.59 11.69 15.52
C TYR A 409 -12.80 11.55 14.60
N TYR A 410 -12.97 12.49 13.69
CA TYR A 410 -14.05 12.46 12.70
C TYR A 410 -13.47 11.86 11.42
N PHE A 411 -14.19 10.92 10.84
CA PHE A 411 -13.71 10.15 9.71
C PHE A 411 -14.83 9.81 8.75
N VAL A 412 -14.48 9.47 7.51
CA VAL A 412 -15.44 8.97 6.54
C VAL A 412 -15.39 7.44 6.52
N ALA A 413 -16.56 6.83 6.55
CA ALA A 413 -16.76 5.42 6.24
C ALA A 413 -18.07 5.26 5.47
N ASN A 414 -18.12 4.42 4.44
CA ASN A 414 -19.27 4.27 3.55
C ASN A 414 -19.87 5.61 3.06
N LYS A 415 -19.01 6.62 2.82
CA LYS A 415 -19.41 7.96 2.36
C LYS A 415 -20.32 8.73 3.34
N SER A 416 -20.16 8.46 4.61
CA SER A 416 -20.82 9.10 5.74
C SER A 416 -19.79 9.47 6.79
N VAL A 417 -20.05 10.51 7.57
CA VAL A 417 -19.14 10.97 8.64
C VAL A 417 -19.44 10.23 9.93
N GLY A 418 -18.42 9.58 10.49
CA GLY A 418 -18.42 9.00 11.83
C GLY A 418 -17.64 9.83 12.83
N VAL A 419 -17.73 9.48 14.12
CA VAL A 419 -16.90 10.03 15.18
C VAL A 419 -16.43 8.93 16.11
N ALA A 420 -15.12 8.86 16.34
CA ALA A 420 -14.48 7.95 17.29
C ALA A 420 -13.73 8.75 18.37
N VAL A 421 -13.50 8.14 19.52
CA VAL A 421 -12.86 8.78 20.68
C VAL A 421 -11.71 7.96 21.22
N ALA A 422 -10.69 8.67 21.74
CA ALA A 422 -9.56 8.08 22.45
C ALA A 422 -9.12 9.01 23.59
N ASP A 423 -8.31 8.45 24.53
CA ASP A 423 -7.69 9.21 25.62
C ASP A 423 -6.23 9.61 25.27
N ARG A 424 -5.74 9.17 24.11
CA ARG A 424 -4.39 9.45 23.59
C ARG A 424 -4.45 9.77 22.10
N PRO A 425 -3.53 10.61 21.59
CA PRO A 425 -3.54 10.99 20.17
C PRO A 425 -3.26 9.80 19.24
N GLU A 426 -2.46 8.85 19.65
CA GLU A 426 -2.16 7.62 18.90
C GLU A 426 -3.21 6.51 19.11
N GLY A 427 -4.35 6.82 19.71
CA GLY A 427 -5.44 5.88 19.92
C GLY A 427 -5.17 4.81 21.01
N PRO A 428 -5.79 3.61 20.90
CA PRO A 428 -6.75 3.21 19.87
C PRO A 428 -8.07 4.00 19.96
N PHE A 429 -8.61 4.36 18.82
CA PHE A 429 -9.90 5.05 18.73
C PHE A 429 -11.06 4.04 18.73
N ARG A 430 -12.17 4.45 19.31
CA ARG A 430 -13.41 3.64 19.37
C ARG A 430 -14.60 4.45 18.87
N ASP A 431 -15.41 3.83 18.02
CA ASP A 431 -16.65 4.43 17.55
C ASP A 431 -17.51 4.88 18.73
N ALA A 432 -17.88 6.15 18.72
CA ALA A 432 -18.62 6.75 19.82
C ALA A 432 -20.13 6.50 19.76
N LEU A 433 -20.68 6.21 18.57
CA LEU A 433 -22.12 6.19 18.34
C LEU A 433 -22.68 4.85 17.87
N GLY A 434 -21.85 3.95 17.32
CA GLY A 434 -22.30 2.71 16.65
C GLY A 434 -23.10 2.98 15.36
N ARG A 435 -23.03 4.20 14.84
CA ARG A 435 -23.69 4.69 13.62
C ARG A 435 -23.01 5.95 13.12
N PRO A 436 -23.25 6.40 11.88
CA PRO A 436 -22.76 7.69 11.43
C PRO A 436 -23.25 8.85 12.34
N LEU A 437 -22.41 9.85 12.51
CA LEU A 437 -22.81 11.16 13.04
C LEU A 437 -23.65 11.89 12.00
N LEU A 438 -23.24 11.81 10.73
CA LEU A 438 -23.93 12.41 9.58
C LEU A 438 -23.96 11.42 8.43
N SER A 439 -25.15 11.19 7.88
CA SER A 439 -25.33 10.40 6.66
C SER A 439 -26.07 11.21 5.59
N GLN A 440 -26.01 10.73 4.37
CA GLN A 440 -26.75 11.33 3.25
C GLN A 440 -28.26 11.35 3.49
N GLU A 441 -28.77 10.31 4.15
CA GLU A 441 -30.19 10.20 4.49
C GLU A 441 -30.61 11.25 5.53
N ASP A 442 -29.79 11.45 6.59
CA ASP A 442 -30.09 12.38 7.69
C ASP A 442 -30.19 13.84 7.22
N ILE A 443 -29.36 14.23 6.27
CA ILE A 443 -29.30 15.64 5.82
C ILE A 443 -29.94 15.88 4.46
N GLY A 444 -30.44 14.84 3.79
CA GLY A 444 -31.01 14.95 2.45
C GLY A 444 -30.00 15.44 1.40
N ALA A 445 -28.71 15.17 1.61
CA ALA A 445 -27.66 15.64 0.72
C ALA A 445 -27.76 14.99 -0.66
N PRO A 446 -27.52 15.77 -1.72
CA PRO A 446 -27.58 15.25 -3.08
C PRO A 446 -26.37 14.41 -3.48
N ASN A 447 -25.34 14.36 -2.65
CA ASN A 447 -24.06 13.69 -2.88
C ASN A 447 -23.51 13.13 -1.57
N GLN A 448 -22.30 12.54 -1.62
CA GLN A 448 -21.63 11.97 -0.44
C GLN A 448 -21.41 13.01 0.66
N VAL A 449 -21.46 12.54 1.90
CA VAL A 449 -21.21 13.33 3.12
C VAL A 449 -19.80 12.98 3.59
N ILE A 450 -18.82 13.78 3.17
CA ILE A 450 -17.40 13.50 3.36
C ILE A 450 -16.62 14.75 3.75
N ASP A 451 -15.34 14.54 4.04
CA ASP A 451 -14.34 15.56 4.35
C ASP A 451 -14.76 16.42 5.55
N PRO A 452 -14.94 15.81 6.73
CA PRO A 452 -15.22 16.56 7.94
C PRO A 452 -14.00 17.39 8.34
N ASP A 453 -14.25 18.64 8.75
CA ASP A 453 -13.28 19.50 9.43
C ASP A 453 -13.90 20.06 10.71
N VAL A 454 -13.17 20.00 11.83
CA VAL A 454 -13.63 20.50 13.11
C VAL A 454 -12.75 21.64 13.59
N PHE A 455 -13.35 22.81 13.66
CA PHE A 455 -12.70 24.04 14.11
C PHE A 455 -13.23 24.47 15.48
N ARG A 456 -12.32 24.78 16.42
CA ARG A 456 -12.64 25.45 17.67
C ARG A 456 -12.46 26.97 17.51
N ASP A 457 -13.52 27.71 17.60
CA ASP A 457 -13.47 29.17 17.56
C ASP A 457 -12.82 29.73 18.84
N PRO A 458 -11.66 30.38 18.78
CA PRO A 458 -10.99 30.92 19.96
C PRO A 458 -11.77 32.09 20.60
N ALA A 459 -12.61 32.79 19.82
CA ALA A 459 -13.38 33.94 20.31
C ALA A 459 -14.58 33.53 21.18
N THR A 460 -15.22 32.42 20.86
CA THR A 460 -16.44 31.95 21.55
C THR A 460 -16.24 30.67 22.34
N GLY A 461 -15.18 29.92 22.04
CA GLY A 461 -14.91 28.57 22.57
C GLY A 461 -15.80 27.48 21.97
N LYS A 462 -16.68 27.82 21.03
CA LYS A 462 -17.54 26.86 20.35
C LYS A 462 -16.80 26.03 19.35
N TYR A 463 -17.36 24.86 19.05
CA TYR A 463 -16.86 23.95 18.04
C TYR A 463 -17.80 23.90 16.85
N TYR A 464 -17.25 23.96 15.65
CA TYR A 464 -17.99 23.87 14.40
C TYR A 464 -17.48 22.70 13.57
N LEU A 465 -18.40 21.94 13.00
CA LEU A 465 -18.13 20.87 12.03
C LEU A 465 -18.51 21.37 10.64
N TYR A 466 -17.58 21.26 9.70
CA TYR A 466 -17.79 21.53 8.27
C TYR A 466 -17.66 20.22 7.49
N TRP A 467 -18.39 20.07 6.37
CA TRP A 467 -18.31 18.90 5.51
C TRP A 467 -18.93 19.18 4.15
N GLY A 468 -18.53 18.42 3.11
CA GLY A 468 -19.22 18.44 1.83
C GLY A 468 -18.37 18.05 0.63
N ASN A 469 -19.08 17.59 -0.40
CA ASN A 469 -18.52 17.34 -1.73
C ASN A 469 -19.47 17.90 -2.77
N SER A 470 -19.03 18.89 -3.55
CA SER A 470 -19.87 19.71 -4.45
C SER A 470 -20.95 20.51 -3.73
N TYR A 471 -20.78 20.77 -2.47
CA TYR A 471 -21.55 21.65 -1.58
C TYR A 471 -20.77 21.78 -0.27
N LEU A 472 -20.99 22.84 0.50
CA LEU A 472 -20.40 23.01 1.83
C LEU A 472 -21.50 23.28 2.85
N TRP A 473 -21.57 22.44 3.85
CA TRP A 473 -22.42 22.60 5.02
C TRP A 473 -21.59 22.79 6.28
N MET A 474 -22.23 23.37 7.31
CA MET A 474 -21.67 23.46 8.65
C MET A 474 -22.73 23.27 9.71
N ALA A 475 -22.31 22.93 10.92
CA ALA A 475 -23.11 22.90 12.13
C ALA A 475 -22.26 23.18 13.36
N GLU A 476 -22.88 23.68 14.45
CA GLU A 476 -22.24 23.75 15.77
C GLU A 476 -22.25 22.34 16.40
N LEU A 477 -21.10 21.88 16.88
CA LEU A 477 -20.99 20.68 17.71
C LEU A 477 -21.41 20.98 19.13
N ALA A 478 -22.15 20.06 19.74
CA ALA A 478 -22.46 20.14 21.15
C ALA A 478 -21.20 19.89 22.01
N ASP A 479 -21.28 20.20 23.30
CA ASP A 479 -20.11 20.07 24.18
C ASP A 479 -19.62 18.62 24.35
N ASP A 480 -20.48 17.64 24.06
CA ASP A 480 -20.13 16.23 24.05
C ASP A 480 -19.26 15.83 22.85
N MET A 481 -19.14 16.69 21.83
CA MET A 481 -18.37 16.48 20.60
C MET A 481 -18.84 15.30 19.72
N VAL A 482 -19.97 14.70 20.04
CA VAL A 482 -20.53 13.54 19.31
C VAL A 482 -21.97 13.78 18.87
N SER A 483 -22.48 14.99 19.05
CA SER A 483 -23.79 15.43 18.58
C SER A 483 -23.75 16.87 18.07
N LEU A 484 -24.71 17.22 17.21
CA LEU A 484 -24.86 18.57 16.68
C LEU A 484 -25.84 19.37 17.54
N VAL A 485 -25.63 20.68 17.67
CA VAL A 485 -26.59 21.58 18.29
C VAL A 485 -27.80 21.73 17.36
N PRO A 486 -29.04 21.44 17.82
CA PRO A 486 -30.21 21.47 16.96
C PRO A 486 -30.44 22.87 16.35
N GLY A 487 -30.74 22.90 15.04
CA GLY A 487 -31.06 24.12 14.32
C GLY A 487 -29.88 24.99 13.91
N THR A 488 -28.63 24.52 14.13
CA THR A 488 -27.42 25.25 13.71
C THR A 488 -26.90 24.80 12.33
N MET A 489 -27.35 23.65 11.84
CA MET A 489 -26.96 23.13 10.53
C MET A 489 -27.48 24.01 9.40
N HIS A 490 -26.59 24.48 8.54
CA HIS A 490 -26.94 25.26 7.35
C HIS A 490 -25.85 25.16 6.26
N GLU A 491 -26.23 25.57 5.08
CA GLU A 491 -25.41 25.49 3.89
C GLU A 491 -24.62 26.79 3.69
N LEU A 492 -23.28 26.70 3.62
CA LEU A 492 -22.39 27.83 3.32
C LEU A 492 -22.20 27.99 1.80
N ILE A 493 -22.03 26.88 1.07
CA ILE A 493 -21.93 26.88 -0.39
C ILE A 493 -22.97 25.91 -0.97
N PRO A 494 -24.09 26.47 -1.51
CA PRO A 494 -25.05 25.64 -2.24
C PRO A 494 -24.49 25.02 -3.49
N ARG A 495 -24.88 23.78 -3.79
CA ARG A 495 -24.45 23.07 -4.99
C ARG A 495 -24.60 23.89 -6.28
N ALA A 496 -25.64 24.69 -6.39
CA ALA A 496 -25.88 25.57 -7.53
C ALA A 496 -24.83 26.69 -7.69
N ARG A 497 -24.04 26.95 -6.65
CA ARG A 497 -23.08 28.06 -6.59
C ARG A 497 -21.63 27.61 -6.47
N ILE A 498 -21.35 26.31 -6.55
CA ILE A 498 -19.98 25.78 -6.40
C ILE A 498 -18.99 26.41 -7.38
N GLY A 499 -19.42 26.72 -8.60
CA GLY A 499 -18.58 27.36 -9.61
C GLY A 499 -18.18 28.80 -9.25
N GLU A 500 -18.99 29.51 -8.47
CA GLU A 500 -18.65 30.85 -7.98
C GLU A 500 -17.54 30.81 -6.93
N TYR A 501 -17.43 29.71 -6.20
CA TYR A 501 -16.44 29.49 -5.16
C TYR A 501 -15.29 28.62 -5.59
N HIS A 502 -15.34 28.04 -6.81
CA HIS A 502 -14.36 27.05 -7.25
C HIS A 502 -14.20 25.89 -6.24
N TYR A 503 -15.33 25.50 -5.62
CA TYR A 503 -15.35 24.54 -4.52
C TYR A 503 -15.63 23.13 -5.04
N LEU A 504 -14.83 22.15 -4.57
CA LEU A 504 -15.20 20.75 -4.72
C LEU A 504 -15.32 20.05 -3.37
N GLU A 505 -14.24 20.04 -2.57
CA GLU A 505 -14.13 19.23 -1.35
C GLU A 505 -12.97 19.69 -0.45
N GLY A 506 -12.71 18.98 0.66
CA GLY A 506 -11.53 19.18 1.50
C GLY A 506 -11.51 20.53 2.19
N THR A 507 -12.62 20.94 2.83
CA THR A 507 -12.68 22.17 3.58
C THR A 507 -11.79 22.09 4.80
N TYR A 508 -11.04 23.16 5.06
CA TYR A 508 -10.26 23.38 6.28
C TYR A 508 -10.44 24.80 6.77
N VAL A 509 -10.65 24.98 8.09
CA VAL A 509 -10.91 26.29 8.70
C VAL A 509 -9.95 26.57 9.84
N PHE A 510 -9.31 27.74 9.81
CA PHE A 510 -8.49 28.21 10.93
C PHE A 510 -8.68 29.71 11.17
N GLU A 511 -8.26 30.18 12.34
CA GLU A 511 -8.29 31.59 12.72
C GLU A 511 -6.85 32.11 12.84
N ARG A 512 -6.63 33.34 12.35
CA ARG A 512 -5.43 34.14 12.63
C ARG A 512 -5.75 35.60 12.74
N ASN A 513 -5.40 36.21 13.89
CA ASN A 513 -5.57 37.65 14.16
C ASN A 513 -7.01 38.14 14.01
N GLY A 514 -7.99 37.34 14.42
CA GLY A 514 -9.43 37.69 14.35
C GLY A 514 -10.06 37.49 12.97
N LEU A 515 -9.34 36.86 12.04
CA LEU A 515 -9.83 36.54 10.71
C LEU A 515 -9.94 35.02 10.57
N TYR A 516 -11.02 34.56 9.95
CA TYR A 516 -11.29 33.15 9.67
C TYR A 516 -10.93 32.84 8.22
N TYR A 517 -10.08 31.88 8.02
CA TYR A 517 -9.61 31.40 6.71
C TYR A 517 -10.33 30.12 6.40
N PHE A 518 -11.09 30.11 5.31
CA PHE A 518 -11.72 28.92 4.77
C PHE A 518 -10.94 28.49 3.54
N MET A 519 -10.36 27.31 3.59
CA MET A 519 -9.63 26.69 2.49
C MET A 519 -10.40 25.51 1.93
N TRP A 520 -10.20 25.18 0.68
CA TRP A 520 -10.76 23.98 0.04
C TRP A 520 -10.04 23.65 -1.25
N SER A 521 -10.32 22.45 -1.76
CA SER A 521 -9.78 21.97 -3.02
C SER A 521 -10.68 22.29 -4.20
N GLU A 522 -10.08 22.77 -5.29
CA GLU A 522 -10.67 22.91 -6.61
C GLU A 522 -10.21 21.75 -7.51
N ASN A 523 -11.04 21.33 -8.44
CA ASN A 523 -10.92 20.18 -9.32
C ASN A 523 -11.11 18.85 -8.58
N ILE A 524 -10.98 17.73 -9.32
CA ILE A 524 -11.06 16.39 -8.73
C ILE A 524 -9.68 15.92 -8.28
N THR A 525 -9.59 15.21 -7.17
CA THR A 525 -8.33 14.72 -6.60
C THR A 525 -7.51 13.83 -7.57
N ARG A 526 -8.10 13.32 -8.64
CA ARG A 526 -7.42 12.58 -9.72
C ARG A 526 -6.82 13.48 -10.81
N SER A 527 -7.03 14.78 -10.72
CA SER A 527 -6.49 15.75 -11.68
C SER A 527 -5.11 16.23 -11.24
N ALA A 528 -4.15 16.26 -12.17
CA ALA A 528 -2.87 16.93 -11.96
C ALA A 528 -3.02 18.41 -11.54
N ARG A 529 -4.16 19.02 -11.86
CA ARG A 529 -4.50 20.41 -11.55
C ARG A 529 -5.29 20.56 -10.24
N TYR A 530 -5.38 19.54 -9.41
CA TYR A 530 -5.94 19.66 -8.07
C TYR A 530 -5.18 20.74 -7.32
N CYS A 531 -5.87 21.68 -6.67
CA CYS A 531 -5.23 22.86 -6.12
C CYS A 531 -6.08 23.44 -4.96
N ILE A 532 -5.48 24.33 -4.17
CA ILE A 532 -6.13 24.94 -3.01
C ILE A 532 -6.52 26.38 -3.29
N ARG A 533 -7.80 26.69 -2.97
CA ARG A 533 -8.39 28.02 -2.90
C ARG A 533 -8.74 28.39 -1.46
N TYR A 534 -8.98 29.67 -1.23
CA TYR A 534 -9.43 30.14 0.06
C TYR A 534 -10.28 31.41 -0.03
N LEU A 535 -10.96 31.73 1.05
CA LEU A 535 -11.51 33.04 1.33
C LEU A 535 -11.23 33.45 2.78
N ILE A 536 -11.29 34.77 3.05
CA ILE A 536 -11.16 35.32 4.39
C ILE A 536 -12.55 35.84 4.83
N SER A 537 -12.95 35.45 6.04
CA SER A 537 -14.20 35.89 6.65
C SER A 537 -14.00 36.51 8.03
N ASP A 538 -14.95 37.37 8.45
CA ASP A 538 -15.04 37.88 9.81
C ASP A 538 -15.86 36.97 10.74
N SER A 539 -16.35 35.84 10.21
CA SER A 539 -17.21 34.89 10.94
C SER A 539 -16.87 33.44 10.57
N PRO A 540 -16.84 32.49 11.54
CA PRO A 540 -16.69 31.08 11.26
C PRO A 540 -17.97 30.42 10.71
N THR A 541 -19.11 31.08 10.77
CA THR A 541 -20.43 30.53 10.42
C THR A 541 -21.06 31.18 9.18
N ALA A 542 -20.39 32.12 8.56
CA ALA A 542 -20.89 32.83 7.38
C ALA A 542 -19.73 33.46 6.60
N PHE A 543 -19.89 33.58 5.31
CA PHE A 543 -18.91 34.23 4.44
C PHE A 543 -19.14 35.73 4.39
N VAL A 544 -18.61 36.45 5.39
CA VAL A 544 -18.76 37.90 5.56
C VAL A 544 -17.39 38.54 5.76
N ARG A 545 -17.11 39.64 5.06
CA ARG A 545 -15.90 40.45 5.20
C ARG A 545 -16.23 41.92 5.19
N ASN A 546 -15.91 42.65 6.28
CA ASN A 546 -16.21 44.07 6.44
C ASN A 546 -17.70 44.41 6.22
N GLY A 547 -18.61 43.55 6.72
CA GLY A 547 -20.04 43.69 6.59
C GLY A 547 -20.60 43.47 5.18
N GLN A 548 -19.81 42.92 4.27
CA GLN A 548 -20.19 42.51 2.92
C GLN A 548 -20.00 40.98 2.73
N PRO A 549 -20.65 40.34 1.75
CA PRO A 549 -20.35 38.99 1.40
C PRO A 549 -18.86 38.81 1.06
N ALA A 550 -18.20 37.87 1.75
CA ALA A 550 -16.82 37.53 1.46
C ALA A 550 -16.71 36.88 0.08
N ARG A 551 -15.59 37.08 -0.57
CA ARG A 551 -15.31 36.53 -1.91
C ARG A 551 -14.10 35.62 -1.84
N VAL A 552 -14.10 34.65 -2.73
CA VAL A 552 -12.91 33.80 -2.97
C VAL A 552 -11.75 34.66 -3.44
N GLU A 553 -10.60 34.48 -2.85
CA GLU A 553 -9.39 35.14 -3.31
C GLU A 553 -9.05 34.68 -4.72
N GLU A 554 -8.68 35.61 -5.60
CA GLU A 554 -8.40 35.28 -7.00
C GLU A 554 -7.19 34.36 -7.15
N GLN A 555 -6.25 34.45 -6.21
CA GLN A 555 -5.00 33.72 -6.24
C GLN A 555 -5.17 32.30 -5.67
N ILE A 556 -4.75 31.29 -6.45
CA ILE A 556 -4.56 29.94 -5.97
C ILE A 556 -3.36 29.94 -5.02
N ILE A 557 -3.53 29.38 -3.82
CA ILE A 557 -2.46 29.40 -2.81
C ILE A 557 -1.55 28.19 -2.85
N LEU A 558 -2.03 27.09 -3.41
CA LEU A 558 -1.21 25.90 -3.67
C LEU A 558 -1.68 25.25 -4.98
N GLN A 559 -0.76 24.97 -5.88
CA GLN A 559 -1.02 24.29 -7.15
C GLN A 559 0.19 23.50 -7.61
N GLN A 560 0.01 22.70 -8.67
CA GLN A 560 1.09 21.96 -9.32
C GLN A 560 2.29 22.84 -9.68
N ASP A 561 3.48 22.27 -9.63
CA ASP A 561 4.70 22.81 -10.24
C ASP A 561 5.27 21.82 -11.28
N PRO A 562 4.94 21.99 -12.57
CA PRO A 562 5.43 21.09 -13.60
C PRO A 562 6.96 21.11 -13.77
N SER A 563 7.65 22.19 -13.37
CA SER A 563 9.12 22.29 -13.47
C SER A 563 9.82 21.36 -12.47
N LEU A 564 9.19 21.11 -11.33
CA LEU A 564 9.60 20.16 -10.31
C LEU A 564 8.88 18.80 -10.43
N GLN A 565 8.04 18.63 -11.45
CA GLN A 565 7.17 17.45 -11.61
C GLN A 565 6.29 17.20 -10.38
N ILE A 566 5.76 18.26 -9.79
CA ILE A 566 4.80 18.20 -8.67
C ILE A 566 3.39 18.39 -9.24
N PHE A 567 2.50 17.44 -8.96
CA PHE A 567 1.12 17.42 -9.48
C PHE A 567 0.13 16.97 -8.43
N GLY A 568 -1.16 17.33 -8.61
CA GLY A 568 -2.26 16.87 -7.77
C GLY A 568 -2.17 17.36 -6.31
N THR A 569 -1.66 18.57 -6.12
CA THR A 569 -1.49 19.20 -4.81
C THR A 569 -2.83 19.67 -4.25
N GLY A 570 -3.24 19.20 -3.08
CA GLY A 570 -4.50 19.64 -2.49
C GLY A 570 -4.82 18.98 -1.15
N HIS A 571 -6.06 19.17 -0.71
CA HIS A 571 -6.65 18.67 0.54
C HIS A 571 -5.70 18.88 1.73
N ASN A 572 -5.69 20.10 2.23
CA ASN A 572 -4.72 20.54 3.24
C ASN A 572 -5.31 20.67 4.64
N SER A 573 -4.43 20.59 5.61
CA SER A 573 -4.58 21.17 6.94
C SER A 573 -3.49 22.22 7.20
N VAL A 574 -3.61 22.97 8.28
CA VAL A 574 -2.68 24.06 8.62
C VAL A 574 -2.22 23.92 10.07
N LEU A 575 -0.90 24.01 10.27
CA LEU A 575 -0.27 23.96 11.58
C LEU A 575 0.32 25.33 11.95
N ASN A 576 -0.04 25.86 13.10
CA ASN A 576 0.72 26.91 13.75
C ASN A 576 1.62 26.31 14.83
N ILE A 577 2.89 26.71 14.84
CA ILE A 577 3.82 26.28 15.88
C ILE A 577 3.46 27.02 17.18
N PRO A 578 3.17 26.30 18.28
CA PRO A 578 2.70 26.91 19.51
C PRO A 578 3.63 28.00 20.05
N GLY A 579 3.04 29.18 20.30
CA GLY A 579 3.76 30.34 20.85
C GLY A 579 4.59 31.13 19.83
N THR A 580 4.46 30.83 18.55
CA THR A 580 5.11 31.56 17.44
C THR A 580 4.08 32.02 16.39
N ASP A 581 4.52 32.78 15.39
CA ASP A 581 3.77 33.06 14.16
C ASP A 581 4.34 32.29 12.97
N ASP A 582 4.93 31.11 13.24
CA ASP A 582 5.39 30.18 12.21
C ASP A 582 4.25 29.22 11.86
N TRP A 583 3.92 29.18 10.57
CA TRP A 583 2.81 28.42 10.04
C TRP A 583 3.28 27.48 8.94
N TYR A 584 2.64 26.31 8.85
CA TYR A 584 2.91 25.30 7.83
C TYR A 584 1.60 24.82 7.21
N MET A 585 1.62 24.57 5.91
CA MET A 585 0.58 23.87 5.19
C MET A 585 1.00 22.40 5.07
N VAL A 586 0.13 21.50 5.52
CA VAL A 586 0.27 20.05 5.36
C VAL A 586 -0.75 19.61 4.31
N TYR A 587 -0.31 18.98 3.25
CA TYR A 587 -1.15 18.67 2.09
C TYR A 587 -0.70 17.38 1.43
N HIS A 588 -1.43 16.88 0.44
CA HIS A 588 -0.96 15.77 -0.38
C HIS A 588 -0.62 16.22 -1.80
N ARG A 589 0.22 15.43 -2.47
CA ARG A 589 0.48 15.49 -3.92
C ARG A 589 0.49 14.08 -4.49
N PHE A 590 0.48 13.93 -5.81
CA PHE A 590 0.79 12.65 -6.43
C PHE A 590 2.19 12.23 -6.04
N THR A 591 2.34 10.96 -5.64
CA THR A 591 3.64 10.43 -5.27
C THR A 591 4.63 10.53 -6.42
N ARG A 592 5.90 10.66 -6.13
CA ARG A 592 6.97 10.87 -7.10
C ARG A 592 7.97 9.71 -7.05
N PRO A 593 8.47 9.27 -8.22
CA PRO A 593 8.12 9.70 -9.58
C PRO A 593 6.90 8.99 -10.15
N GLU A 594 6.45 7.89 -9.55
CA GLU A 594 5.53 6.94 -10.17
C GLU A 594 4.11 7.50 -10.33
N GLY A 595 3.56 8.12 -9.30
CA GLY A 595 2.19 8.66 -9.34
C GLY A 595 1.97 9.66 -10.47
N ILE A 596 2.99 10.42 -10.85
CA ILE A 596 2.90 11.38 -11.95
C ILE A 596 2.75 10.73 -13.33
N LYS A 597 3.22 9.49 -13.49
CA LYS A 597 3.11 8.70 -14.74
C LYS A 597 1.79 7.96 -14.86
N MET A 598 1.04 7.86 -13.77
CA MET A 598 -0.19 7.08 -13.68
C MET A 598 -1.43 7.80 -14.24
N GLY A 599 -1.30 9.03 -14.75
CA GLY A 599 -2.44 9.81 -15.23
C GLY A 599 -3.49 10.01 -14.13
N LEU A 600 -4.76 9.71 -14.42
CA LEU A 600 -5.84 9.82 -13.44
C LEU A 600 -5.71 8.84 -12.26
N SER A 601 -4.91 7.80 -12.37
CA SER A 601 -4.65 6.86 -11.26
C SER A 601 -3.67 7.41 -10.24
N GLY A 602 -2.92 8.48 -10.55
CA GLY A 602 -2.12 9.22 -9.58
C GLY A 602 -2.92 9.67 -8.35
N GLY A 603 -4.22 9.95 -8.51
CA GLY A 603 -5.11 10.31 -7.40
C GLY A 603 -5.45 9.17 -6.43
N TYR A 604 -4.96 7.95 -6.66
CA TYR A 604 -5.00 6.84 -5.69
C TYR A 604 -3.64 6.57 -5.06
N ASN A 605 -2.61 7.35 -5.45
CA ASN A 605 -1.22 7.13 -5.06
C ASN A 605 -0.62 8.49 -4.71
N ARG A 606 -0.91 8.93 -3.50
CA ARG A 606 -0.55 10.27 -3.02
C ARG A 606 0.42 10.18 -1.85
N GLU A 607 1.18 11.22 -1.63
CA GLU A 607 2.14 11.35 -0.52
C GLU A 607 1.94 12.66 0.21
N ILE A 608 2.28 12.70 1.50
CA ILE A 608 2.09 13.87 2.37
C ILE A 608 3.28 14.80 2.28
N CYS A 609 2.98 16.10 2.15
CA CYS A 609 3.96 17.18 2.09
C CYS A 609 3.71 18.22 3.18
N ILE A 610 4.79 18.88 3.61
CA ILE A 610 4.77 19.99 4.58
C ILE A 610 5.60 21.11 4.01
N ASP A 611 4.98 22.30 3.82
CA ASP A 611 5.68 23.49 3.36
C ASP A 611 5.32 24.72 4.21
N PRO A 612 6.20 25.71 4.36
CA PRO A 612 5.92 26.92 5.11
C PRO A 612 4.72 27.70 4.52
N LEU A 613 3.88 28.24 5.39
CA LEU A 613 2.75 29.09 5.06
C LEU A 613 3.01 30.52 5.54
N TYR A 614 3.04 31.48 4.63
CA TYR A 614 3.31 32.88 4.95
C TYR A 614 2.10 33.76 4.68
N PHE A 615 2.03 34.89 5.40
CA PHE A 615 0.96 35.88 5.29
C PHE A 615 1.50 37.26 4.90
N ASN A 616 0.76 37.94 4.06
CA ASN A 616 0.98 39.34 3.79
C ASN A 616 0.52 40.23 4.97
N PRO A 617 0.99 41.50 5.05
CA PRO A 617 0.58 42.41 6.12
C PRO A 617 -0.96 42.69 6.18
N ASP A 618 -1.68 42.52 5.09
CA ASP A 618 -3.14 42.66 5.01
C ASP A 618 -3.90 41.38 5.41
N GLY A 619 -3.20 40.32 5.77
CA GLY A 619 -3.74 39.03 6.16
C GLY A 619 -3.95 38.04 4.99
N THR A 620 -3.73 38.45 3.75
CA THR A 620 -3.79 37.51 2.62
C THR A 620 -2.64 36.50 2.68
N ILE A 621 -2.86 35.30 2.16
CA ILE A 621 -1.87 34.22 2.14
C ILE A 621 -0.92 34.44 0.97
N VAL A 622 0.39 34.31 1.23
CA VAL A 622 1.40 34.22 0.17
C VAL A 622 1.31 32.83 -0.46
N PRO A 623 1.22 32.68 -1.80
CA PRO A 623 1.17 31.38 -2.42
C PRO A 623 2.31 30.47 -1.98
N VAL A 624 1.93 29.28 -1.55
CA VAL A 624 2.87 28.23 -1.14
C VAL A 624 3.64 27.73 -2.37
N GLN A 625 4.95 27.69 -2.26
CA GLN A 625 5.80 27.06 -3.26
C GLN A 625 6.00 25.60 -2.85
N PRO A 626 5.39 24.64 -3.56
CA PRO A 626 5.56 23.23 -3.20
C PRO A 626 7.01 22.82 -3.42
N THR A 627 7.60 22.13 -2.43
CA THR A 627 8.99 21.70 -2.47
C THR A 627 9.14 20.19 -2.72
N LEU A 628 10.37 19.78 -3.07
CA LEU A 628 10.75 18.36 -3.20
C LEU A 628 11.04 17.74 -1.86
#